data_ff35587aece4af785baf098e8dc07628
#
_entry.id   ff35587aece4af785baf098e8dc07628
#
_cell.length_a   1.000
_cell.length_b   1.000
_cell.length_c   1.000
_cell.angle_alpha   90.00
_cell.angle_beta   90.00
_cell.angle_gamma   90.00
#
_symmetry.space_group_name_H-M   'P 1'
#
loop_
_entity.id
_entity.type
_entity.pdbx_description
1 polymer ?
#
loop_
_entity_poly.entity_id
_entity_poly.type
_entity_poly.pdbx_seq_one_letter_code
_entity_poly.pdbx_strand_id
1 'polypeptide(L)'
;MELIVAVYEDWGIGKDGTQPVALKADRKFFRETTRGAMVIVGRRTIEDFPGQQPLPGRVNVTLSRSSAAIPGFTVCQDPQQAQELAKTVERAMVIGGGSIYRQMLPMCDTAWVTKVHCAPESDTFFPNLDADPDWRLEQVVQSGEEEGIAYEMCLYKRV
;
A
#
# COMPACT_ATOMS: atom_id res chain seq x y z
N MET A 1 -6.13 -11.17 3.15
CA MET A 1 -6.06 -9.76 2.71
C MET A 1 -4.65 -9.47 2.22
N GLU A 2 -4.53 -8.60 1.24
CA GLU A 2 -3.27 -8.25 0.60
C GLU A 2 -2.87 -6.83 0.96
N LEU A 3 -1.60 -6.49 0.73
CA LEU A 3 -1.16 -5.10 0.75
C LEU A 3 -0.26 -4.82 -0.45
N ILE A 4 -0.11 -3.54 -0.78
CA ILE A 4 0.78 -3.08 -1.83
C ILE A 4 1.53 -1.83 -1.32
N VAL A 5 2.84 -1.80 -1.54
CA VAL A 5 3.72 -0.74 -1.04
C VAL A 5 4.93 -0.59 -1.93
N ALA A 6 5.47 0.62 -2.05
CA ALA A 6 6.77 0.88 -2.65
C ALA A 6 7.74 1.28 -1.54
N VAL A 7 8.90 0.64 -1.49
CA VAL A 7 9.91 0.88 -0.47
C VAL A 7 11.26 1.24 -1.11
N TYR A 8 12.02 2.08 -0.43
CA TYR A 8 13.41 2.36 -0.78
C TYR A 8 14.35 1.30 -0.18
N GLU A 9 15.65 1.42 -0.44
CA GLU A 9 16.62 0.41 0.03
C GLU A 9 16.63 0.22 1.54
N ASP A 10 16.31 1.27 2.30
CA ASP A 10 16.22 1.22 3.76
C ASP A 10 14.79 0.91 4.27
N TRP A 11 13.90 0.47 3.38
CA TRP A 11 12.48 0.25 3.66
C TRP A 11 11.72 1.54 4.02
N GLY A 12 12.27 2.68 3.68
CA GLY A 12 11.58 3.96 3.76
C GLY A 12 10.43 4.02 2.77
N ILE A 13 9.34 4.68 3.13
CA ILE A 13 8.16 4.80 2.28
C ILE A 13 7.71 6.24 2.07
N GLY A 14 8.29 7.19 2.79
CA GLY A 14 7.92 8.59 2.61
C GLY A 14 8.63 9.54 3.53
N LYS A 15 8.49 10.81 3.20
CA LYS A 15 8.95 11.93 4.01
C LYS A 15 7.94 13.07 3.88
N ASP A 16 7.59 13.70 5.01
CA ASP A 16 6.64 14.82 5.06
C ASP A 16 5.30 14.50 4.35
N GLY A 17 4.85 13.25 4.47
CA GLY A 17 3.59 12.79 3.89
C GLY A 17 3.63 12.46 2.40
N THR A 18 4.79 12.52 1.75
CA THR A 18 4.92 12.24 0.31
C THR A 18 6.05 11.25 0.03
N GLN A 19 6.03 10.66 -1.17
CA GLN A 19 7.14 9.84 -1.66
C GLN A 19 8.17 10.75 -2.33
N PRO A 20 9.43 10.83 -1.81
CA PRO A 20 10.48 11.65 -2.44
C PRO A 20 10.79 11.22 -3.87
N VAL A 21 10.72 9.92 -4.15
CA VAL A 21 10.94 9.36 -5.48
C VAL A 21 9.74 8.48 -5.82
N ALA A 22 8.99 8.86 -6.86
CA ALA A 22 7.84 8.10 -7.31
C ALA A 22 8.01 7.75 -8.79
N LEU A 23 8.05 6.46 -9.10
CA LEU A 23 8.27 5.97 -10.45
C LEU A 23 6.96 5.79 -11.21
N LYS A 24 6.97 6.13 -12.50
CA LYS A 24 5.80 5.91 -13.36
C LYS A 24 5.48 4.43 -13.49
N ALA A 25 6.50 3.58 -13.54
CA ALA A 25 6.34 2.12 -13.61
C ALA A 25 5.62 1.60 -12.36
N ASP A 26 5.91 2.15 -11.19
CA ASP A 26 5.24 1.77 -9.95
C ASP A 26 3.78 2.22 -9.93
N ARG A 27 3.49 3.43 -10.39
CA ARG A 27 2.10 3.91 -10.50
C ARG A 27 1.27 3.04 -11.43
N LYS A 28 1.86 2.61 -12.55
CA LYS A 28 1.20 1.71 -13.49
C LYS A 28 0.95 0.35 -12.85
N PHE A 29 1.95 -0.20 -12.17
CA PHE A 29 1.83 -1.47 -11.46
C PHE A 29 0.74 -1.40 -10.39
N PHE A 30 0.70 -0.32 -9.61
CA PHE A 30 -0.33 -0.07 -8.61
C PHE A 30 -1.73 -0.06 -9.23
N ARG A 31 -1.92 0.70 -10.32
CA ARG A 31 -3.22 0.77 -10.98
C ARG A 31 -3.69 -0.61 -11.48
N GLU A 32 -2.79 -1.34 -12.10
CA GLU A 32 -3.12 -2.66 -12.66
C GLU A 32 -3.39 -3.69 -11.57
N THR A 33 -2.58 -3.66 -10.50
CA THR A 33 -2.70 -4.63 -9.41
C THR A 33 -3.94 -4.38 -8.55
N THR A 34 -4.33 -3.13 -8.36
CA THR A 34 -5.49 -2.78 -7.53
C THR A 34 -6.80 -2.67 -8.31
N ARG A 35 -6.78 -2.80 -9.62
CA ARG A 35 -7.99 -2.65 -10.45
C ARG A 35 -9.07 -3.63 -10.02
N GLY A 36 -10.28 -3.09 -9.77
CA GLY A 36 -11.42 -3.90 -9.35
C GLY A 36 -11.39 -4.37 -7.91
N ALA A 37 -10.33 -4.08 -7.16
CA ALA A 37 -10.22 -4.47 -5.76
C ALA A 37 -10.87 -3.46 -4.82
N MET A 38 -11.13 -3.89 -3.59
CA MET A 38 -11.37 -2.98 -2.48
C MET A 38 -10.02 -2.45 -2.02
N VAL A 39 -9.85 -1.14 -1.91
CA VAL A 39 -8.63 -0.54 -1.38
C VAL A 39 -8.93 0.08 -0.01
N ILE A 40 -8.02 -0.15 0.93
CA ILE A 40 -8.13 0.31 2.31
C ILE A 40 -7.01 1.31 2.54
N VAL A 41 -7.37 2.54 2.88
CA VAL A 41 -6.44 3.67 2.95
C VAL A 41 -6.67 4.47 4.22
N GLY A 42 -5.59 5.00 4.79
CA GLY A 42 -5.67 5.92 5.91
C GLY A 42 -6.18 7.29 5.48
N ARG A 43 -6.85 7.99 6.39
CA ARG A 43 -7.46 9.29 6.13
C ARG A 43 -6.48 10.31 5.56
N ARG A 44 -5.26 10.36 6.08
CA ARG A 44 -4.26 11.34 5.62
C ARG A 44 -3.78 11.09 4.19
N THR A 45 -3.72 9.82 3.79
CA THR A 45 -3.26 9.46 2.44
C THR A 45 -4.25 9.91 1.37
N ILE A 46 -5.53 10.05 1.71
CA ILE A 46 -6.54 10.57 0.79
C ILE A 46 -6.17 11.99 0.31
N GLU A 47 -5.53 12.77 1.15
CA GLU A 47 -5.11 14.15 0.82
C GLU A 47 -4.14 14.16 -0.39
N ASP A 48 -3.42 13.07 -0.62
CA ASP A 48 -2.50 12.93 -1.75
C ASP A 48 -3.16 12.38 -3.02
N PHE A 49 -4.43 11.97 -2.93
CA PHE A 49 -5.16 11.50 -4.10
C PHE A 49 -5.51 12.69 -5.01
N PRO A 50 -5.51 12.50 -6.35
CA PRO A 50 -5.89 13.56 -7.28
C PRO A 50 -7.27 14.15 -6.92
N GLY A 51 -7.30 15.44 -6.58
CA GLY A 51 -8.50 16.13 -6.14
C GLY A 51 -9.14 15.57 -4.87
N GLN A 52 -8.39 14.78 -4.10
CA GLN A 52 -8.88 14.08 -2.89
C GLN A 52 -10.10 13.20 -3.17
N GLN A 53 -10.20 12.69 -4.40
CA GLN A 53 -11.28 11.85 -4.86
C GLN A 53 -10.97 10.36 -4.68
N PRO A 54 -11.99 9.50 -4.53
CA PRO A 54 -11.76 8.06 -4.49
C PRO A 54 -11.10 7.56 -5.78
N LEU A 55 -10.34 6.48 -5.67
CA LEU A 55 -9.70 5.88 -6.85
C LEU A 55 -10.77 5.24 -7.73
N PRO A 56 -10.81 5.57 -9.02
CA PRO A 56 -11.85 5.05 -9.92
C PRO A 56 -11.69 3.53 -10.14
N GLY A 57 -12.81 2.85 -10.34
CA GLY A 57 -12.83 1.41 -10.61
C GLY A 57 -12.48 0.53 -9.41
N ARG A 58 -12.54 1.08 -8.21
CA ARG A 58 -12.25 0.36 -6.96
C ARG A 58 -13.30 0.69 -5.92
N VAL A 59 -13.47 -0.18 -4.94
CA VAL A 59 -14.25 0.12 -3.74
C VAL A 59 -13.30 0.76 -2.74
N ASN A 60 -13.57 2.00 -2.37
CA ASN A 60 -12.67 2.78 -1.50
C ASN A 60 -13.15 2.76 -0.06
N VAL A 61 -12.29 2.23 0.82
CA VAL A 61 -12.51 2.16 2.26
C VAL A 61 -11.45 2.97 2.97
N THR A 62 -11.83 3.81 3.92
CA THR A 62 -10.87 4.55 4.73
C THR A 62 -11.07 4.29 6.20
N LEU A 63 -9.97 4.31 6.95
CA LEU A 63 -9.99 4.23 8.40
C LEU A 63 -9.97 5.65 8.96
N SER A 64 -10.94 5.96 9.80
CA SER A 64 -11.05 7.25 10.47
C SER A 64 -11.68 7.06 11.84
N ARG A 65 -11.13 7.74 12.83
CA ARG A 65 -11.71 7.74 14.19
C ARG A 65 -13.03 8.49 14.23
N SER A 66 -13.20 9.46 13.33
CA SER A 66 -14.46 10.19 13.17
C SER A 66 -15.42 9.34 12.33
N SER A 67 -16.70 9.31 12.71
CA SER A 67 -17.76 8.67 11.91
C SER A 67 -18.27 9.57 10.79
N ALA A 68 -17.67 10.75 10.59
CA ALA A 68 -18.09 11.67 9.53
C ALA A 68 -17.94 11.03 8.15
N ALA A 69 -18.99 11.15 7.33
CA ALA A 69 -18.97 10.64 5.97
C ALA A 69 -17.93 11.36 5.11
N ILE A 70 -17.27 10.59 4.25
CA ILE A 70 -16.35 11.12 3.23
C ILE A 70 -16.89 10.67 1.88
N PRO A 71 -17.28 11.61 1.00
CA PRO A 71 -17.91 11.25 -0.27
C PRO A 71 -17.07 10.25 -1.08
N GLY A 72 -17.70 9.17 -1.51
CA GLY A 72 -17.06 8.13 -2.32
C GLY A 72 -16.27 7.09 -1.53
N PHE A 73 -16.20 7.23 -0.20
CA PHE A 73 -15.50 6.29 0.66
C PHE A 73 -16.47 5.64 1.65
N THR A 74 -16.24 4.37 1.94
CA THR A 74 -16.83 3.71 3.10
C THR A 74 -15.91 3.97 4.28
N VAL A 75 -16.42 4.56 5.35
CA VAL A 75 -15.63 4.90 6.53
C VAL A 75 -15.74 3.79 7.56
N CYS A 76 -14.60 3.25 7.95
CA CYS A 76 -14.46 2.31 9.06
C CYS A 76 -13.73 2.99 10.20
N GLN A 77 -14.09 2.65 11.43
CA GLN A 77 -13.50 3.28 12.63
C GLN A 77 -12.27 2.54 13.14
N ASP A 78 -12.13 1.26 12.78
CA ASP A 78 -10.99 0.44 13.19
C ASP A 78 -10.64 -0.62 12.12
N PRO A 79 -9.44 -1.23 12.22
CA PRO A 79 -9.00 -2.23 11.26
C PRO A 79 -9.91 -3.47 11.18
N GLN A 80 -10.54 -3.84 12.29
CA GLN A 80 -11.42 -5.00 12.34
C GLN A 80 -12.66 -4.80 11.48
N GLN A 81 -13.24 -3.61 11.47
CA GLN A 81 -14.35 -3.28 10.56
C GLN A 81 -13.94 -3.42 9.10
N ALA A 82 -12.76 -2.91 8.74
CA ALA A 82 -12.24 -3.03 7.38
C ALA A 82 -12.01 -4.49 7.01
N GLN A 83 -11.48 -5.31 7.94
CA GLN A 83 -11.27 -6.73 7.72
C GLN A 83 -12.60 -7.46 7.45
N GLU A 84 -13.64 -7.12 8.19
CA GLU A 84 -14.97 -7.71 7.96
C GLU A 84 -15.53 -7.34 6.58
N LEU A 85 -15.35 -6.09 6.15
CA LEU A 85 -15.73 -5.68 4.79
C LEU A 85 -14.92 -6.42 3.73
N ALA A 86 -13.63 -6.66 3.99
CA ALA A 86 -12.76 -7.37 3.06
C ALA A 86 -13.25 -8.78 2.76
N LYS A 87 -13.96 -9.43 3.68
CA LYS A 87 -14.52 -10.76 3.49
C LYS A 87 -15.69 -10.78 2.50
N THR A 88 -16.25 -9.63 2.17
CA THR A 88 -17.40 -9.51 1.27
C THR A 88 -17.01 -9.33 -0.19
N VAL A 89 -15.72 -9.24 -0.50
CA VAL A 89 -15.20 -9.00 -1.84
C VAL A 89 -14.15 -10.05 -2.19
N GLU A 90 -13.86 -10.21 -3.48
CA GLU A 90 -12.85 -11.16 -3.94
C GLU A 90 -11.43 -10.75 -3.53
N ARG A 91 -11.12 -9.44 -3.64
CA ARG A 91 -9.80 -8.92 -3.29
C ARG A 91 -9.92 -7.63 -2.50
N ALA A 92 -9.16 -7.57 -1.42
CA ALA A 92 -9.01 -6.37 -0.63
C ALA A 92 -7.52 -6.09 -0.40
N MET A 93 -7.10 -4.85 -0.60
CA MET A 93 -5.69 -4.45 -0.55
C MET A 93 -5.51 -3.21 0.32
N VAL A 94 -4.60 -3.32 1.28
CA VAL A 94 -4.17 -2.19 2.10
C VAL A 94 -3.17 -1.37 1.29
N ILE A 95 -3.43 -0.08 1.12
CA ILE A 95 -2.62 0.78 0.24
C ILE A 95 -1.88 1.90 0.96
N GLY A 96 -1.99 1.99 2.29
CA GLY A 96 -1.21 2.92 3.09
C GLY A 96 -2.05 3.92 3.87
N GLY A 97 -1.45 4.86 4.57
CA GLY A 97 -0.01 5.00 4.74
C GLY A 97 0.60 4.21 5.87
N GLY A 98 1.73 4.69 6.38
CA GLY A 98 2.56 3.95 7.32
C GLY A 98 1.84 3.42 8.56
N SER A 99 0.98 4.23 9.17
CA SER A 99 0.18 3.80 10.32
C SER A 99 -0.77 2.65 9.98
N ILE A 100 -1.42 2.73 8.81
CA ILE A 100 -2.37 1.71 8.37
C ILE A 100 -1.63 0.42 7.99
N TYR A 101 -0.48 0.51 7.35
CA TYR A 101 0.35 -0.66 7.10
C TYR A 101 0.70 -1.39 8.39
N ARG A 102 1.16 -0.65 9.42
CA ARG A 102 1.52 -1.27 10.71
C ARG A 102 0.34 -1.94 11.38
N GLN A 103 -0.83 -1.30 11.35
CA GLN A 103 -2.03 -1.84 12.01
C GLN A 103 -2.57 -3.06 11.27
N MET A 104 -2.46 -3.11 9.96
CA MET A 104 -3.13 -4.14 9.14
C MET A 104 -2.20 -5.21 8.57
N LEU A 105 -0.88 -5.03 8.63
CA LEU A 105 0.07 -6.06 8.19
C LEU A 105 -0.19 -7.43 8.84
N PRO A 106 -0.49 -7.52 10.15
CA PRO A 106 -0.81 -8.80 10.78
C PRO A 106 -2.03 -9.51 10.18
N MET A 107 -2.90 -8.78 9.49
CA MET A 107 -4.11 -9.30 8.87
C MET A 107 -3.89 -9.72 7.40
N CYS A 108 -2.69 -9.48 6.87
CA CYS A 108 -2.35 -9.75 5.48
C CYS A 108 -1.56 -11.04 5.34
N ASP A 109 -1.78 -11.76 4.25
CA ASP A 109 -1.05 -12.97 3.89
C ASP A 109 -0.22 -12.78 2.61
N THR A 110 -0.41 -11.68 1.92
CA THR A 110 0.22 -11.37 0.63
C THR A 110 0.65 -9.91 0.61
N ALA A 111 1.88 -9.66 0.19
CA ALA A 111 2.41 -8.31 0.04
C ALA A 111 3.06 -8.14 -1.33
N TRP A 112 2.60 -7.11 -2.06
CA TRP A 112 3.20 -6.69 -3.32
C TRP A 112 4.11 -5.51 -3.00
N VAL A 113 5.42 -5.73 -3.11
CA VAL A 113 6.43 -4.75 -2.69
C VAL A 113 7.25 -4.32 -3.90
N THR A 114 7.16 -3.05 -4.28
CA THR A 114 8.08 -2.48 -5.24
C THR A 114 9.31 -2.01 -4.51
N LYS A 115 10.46 -2.63 -4.80
CA LYS A 115 11.76 -2.21 -4.27
C LYS A 115 12.36 -1.20 -5.24
N VAL A 116 12.49 0.03 -4.79
CA VAL A 116 13.09 1.13 -5.55
C VAL A 116 14.53 1.29 -5.06
N HIS A 117 15.50 1.04 -5.95
CA HIS A 117 16.91 0.99 -5.57
C HIS A 117 17.52 2.39 -5.49
N CYS A 118 17.07 3.14 -4.51
CA CYS A 118 17.63 4.41 -4.06
C CYS A 118 17.34 4.58 -2.58
N ALA A 119 17.95 5.55 -1.94
CA ALA A 119 17.80 5.76 -0.49
C ALA A 119 17.62 7.24 -0.17
N PRO A 120 16.52 7.88 -0.63
CA PRO A 120 16.20 9.23 -0.23
C PRO A 120 15.89 9.27 1.27
N GLU A 121 16.05 10.43 1.88
CA GLU A 121 15.70 10.58 3.29
C GLU A 121 14.22 10.26 3.51
N SER A 122 13.93 9.39 4.48
CA SER A 122 12.57 9.00 4.85
C SER A 122 12.35 9.25 6.33
N ASP A 123 11.13 9.60 6.69
CA ASP A 123 10.69 9.70 8.09
C ASP A 123 9.65 8.63 8.44
N THR A 124 9.18 7.89 7.43
CA THR A 124 8.21 6.82 7.59
C THR A 124 8.77 5.57 6.92
N PHE A 125 8.66 4.43 7.61
CA PHE A 125 9.24 3.17 7.17
C PHE A 125 8.22 2.05 7.20
N PHE A 126 8.39 1.10 6.27
CA PHE A 126 7.66 -0.16 6.25
C PHE A 126 8.54 -1.24 6.90
N PRO A 127 7.96 -2.19 7.64
CA PRO A 127 8.74 -3.29 8.23
C PRO A 127 9.53 -4.06 7.17
N ASN A 128 10.79 -4.35 7.45
CA ASN A 128 11.64 -5.10 6.52
C ASN A 128 11.19 -6.57 6.46
N LEU A 129 10.48 -6.93 5.41
CA LEU A 129 9.96 -8.29 5.23
C LEU A 129 11.08 -9.30 4.95
N ASP A 130 12.22 -8.86 4.44
CA ASP A 130 13.37 -9.75 4.23
C ASP A 130 14.00 -10.20 5.54
N ALA A 131 13.83 -9.44 6.61
CA ALA A 131 14.32 -9.77 7.94
C ALA A 131 13.26 -10.42 8.83
N ASP A 132 12.03 -10.56 8.34
CA ASP A 132 10.91 -11.12 9.10
C ASP A 132 10.72 -12.60 8.76
N PRO A 133 10.90 -13.52 9.76
CA PRO A 133 10.77 -14.96 9.50
C PRO A 133 9.34 -15.40 9.14
N ASP A 134 8.34 -14.56 9.39
CA ASP A 134 6.94 -14.86 9.04
C ASP A 134 6.62 -14.57 7.58
N TRP A 135 7.56 -13.97 6.83
CA TRP A 135 7.38 -13.63 5.43
C TRP A 135 8.50 -14.22 4.58
N ARG A 136 8.17 -14.55 3.32
CA ARG A 136 9.18 -15.00 2.35
C ARG A 136 8.94 -14.33 1.01
N LEU A 137 10.02 -14.03 0.31
CA LEU A 137 9.98 -13.61 -1.09
C LEU A 137 9.61 -14.82 -1.94
N GLU A 138 8.47 -14.77 -2.61
CA GLU A 138 8.02 -15.86 -3.47
C GLU A 138 8.49 -15.67 -4.91
N GLN A 139 8.43 -14.43 -5.43
CA GLN A 139 8.73 -14.17 -6.82
C GLN A 139 9.03 -12.69 -7.06
N VAL A 140 9.96 -12.40 -7.95
CA VAL A 140 10.11 -11.09 -8.57
C VAL A 140 9.24 -11.12 -9.84
N VAL A 141 8.12 -10.40 -9.84
CA VAL A 141 7.14 -10.48 -10.92
C VAL A 141 7.43 -9.53 -12.07
N GLN A 142 8.20 -8.47 -11.80
CA GLN A 142 8.57 -7.47 -12.79
C GLN A 142 9.80 -6.73 -12.30
N SER A 143 10.66 -6.29 -13.23
CA SER A 143 11.82 -5.46 -12.91
C SER A 143 12.13 -4.53 -14.08
N GLY A 144 12.90 -3.49 -13.81
CA GLY A 144 13.30 -2.54 -14.84
C GLY A 144 14.14 -1.41 -14.27
N GLU A 145 14.28 -0.36 -15.06
CA GLU A 145 15.01 0.85 -14.71
C GLU A 145 14.25 2.04 -15.26
N GLU A 146 14.13 3.10 -14.47
CA GLU A 146 13.50 4.35 -14.87
C GLU A 146 14.38 5.50 -14.42
N GLU A 147 14.79 6.35 -15.36
CA GLU A 147 15.65 7.50 -15.08
C GLU A 147 16.90 7.15 -14.24
N GLY A 148 17.52 6.01 -14.55
CA GLY A 148 18.72 5.54 -13.87
C GLY A 148 18.47 4.84 -12.55
N ILE A 149 17.21 4.66 -12.14
CA ILE A 149 16.85 3.99 -10.89
C ILE A 149 16.29 2.61 -11.19
N ALA A 150 16.98 1.58 -10.72
CA ALA A 150 16.50 0.20 -10.86
C ALA A 150 15.35 -0.08 -9.87
N TYR A 151 14.44 -0.94 -10.28
CA TYR A 151 13.33 -1.34 -9.43
C TYR A 151 12.93 -2.79 -9.68
N GLU A 152 12.31 -3.40 -8.68
CA GLU A 152 11.76 -4.75 -8.74
C GLU A 152 10.40 -4.78 -8.05
N MET A 153 9.39 -5.35 -8.73
CA MET A 153 8.10 -5.63 -8.10
C MET A 153 8.14 -7.06 -7.57
N CYS A 154 8.02 -7.20 -6.26
CA CYS A 154 8.20 -8.45 -5.55
C CYS A 154 6.90 -8.93 -4.92
N LEU A 155 6.65 -10.23 -4.99
CA LEU A 155 5.52 -10.87 -4.31
C LEU A 155 6.05 -11.58 -3.07
N TYR A 156 5.58 -11.16 -1.90
CA TYR A 156 5.86 -11.81 -0.63
C TYR A 156 4.62 -12.55 -0.14
N LYS A 157 4.85 -13.69 0.48
CA LYS A 157 3.80 -14.49 1.10
C LYS A 157 4.12 -14.74 2.56
N ARG A 158 3.07 -14.75 3.40
CA ARG A 158 3.22 -15.15 4.79
C ARG A 158 3.51 -16.65 4.85
N VAL A 159 4.47 -17.01 5.65
CA VAL A 159 4.88 -18.40 5.88
C VAL A 159 3.86 -19.12 6.76
#